data_5734e71e23487bb3508ceec4973dd923
#
_entry.id   5734e71e23487bb3508ceec4973dd923
#
_cell.length_a   1.000
_cell.length_b   1.000
_cell.length_c   1.000
_cell.angle_alpha   90.00
_cell.angle_beta   90.00
_cell.angle_gamma   90.00
#
_symmetry.space_group_name_H-M   'P 1'
#
loop_
_entity.id
_entity.type
_entity.pdbx_description
1 polymer ?
#
loop_
_entity_poly.entity_id
_entity_poly.type
_entity_poly.pdbx_seq_one_letter_code
_entity_poly.pdbx_strand_id
1 'polypeptide(L)'
;DPEIGIPPPARSDEIQAFLRSLDQRDDGARTYLEIHMRRIARTLTLTPPPGTTGRALELGTYMHMAPTLQCVFGYREVRGAYFGPLGKVESKAVTVKGREVFRCFVDLFDAERDRFPYDDESFDLVLCCEMFEHMLHDPMYLLVEMNRVLSDGGAMVLTTPNVASYTGVARVLEQSANPQLYSKYPDPRGEFSETEIPHVREYTPQELGEAVTCAGFEVEALFTEIIPGYNCDLWVKDFLERNKYSAALRGEQTYCLARKRRGAKITRYPHFLYEGC
;
A
#
# COMPACT_ATOMS: atom_id res chain seq x y z
N ASP A 1 18.98 13.11 4.78
CA ASP A 1 19.04 11.71 4.31
C ASP A 1 17.72 11.39 3.63
N PRO A 2 17.71 10.96 2.36
CA PRO A 2 16.47 10.75 1.62
C PRO A 2 15.66 9.53 2.11
N GLU A 3 16.29 8.57 2.77
CA GLU A 3 15.60 7.43 3.39
C GLU A 3 15.40 7.68 4.88
N ILE A 4 14.15 7.53 5.33
CA ILE A 4 13.76 7.78 6.72
C ILE A 4 13.42 6.45 7.38
N GLY A 5 14.06 6.18 8.53
CA GLY A 5 13.61 5.20 9.50
C GLY A 5 13.40 3.77 8.99
N ILE A 6 14.34 3.19 8.19
CA ILE A 6 14.18 1.80 7.70
C ILE A 6 14.13 0.84 8.90
N PRO A 7 12.95 0.27 9.25
CA PRO A 7 12.88 -0.69 10.33
C PRO A 7 13.44 -2.05 9.89
N PRO A 8 14.06 -2.81 10.80
CA PRO A 8 14.48 -4.17 10.50
C PRO A 8 13.27 -5.05 10.13
N PRO A 9 13.44 -6.08 9.30
CA PRO A 9 12.37 -7.00 8.92
C PRO A 9 12.04 -7.99 10.06
N ALA A 10 11.67 -7.44 11.23
CA ALA A 10 11.32 -8.24 12.39
C ALA A 10 10.14 -9.18 12.07
N ARG A 11 10.19 -10.41 12.59
CA ARG A 11 9.15 -11.44 12.41
C ARG A 11 8.91 -11.87 10.95
N SER A 12 9.78 -11.53 10.00
CA SER A 12 9.58 -11.86 8.58
C SER A 12 9.34 -13.35 8.33
N ASP A 13 10.12 -14.23 8.98
CA ASP A 13 9.98 -15.68 8.81
C ASP A 13 8.66 -16.21 9.37
N GLU A 14 8.23 -15.71 10.54
CA GLU A 14 6.95 -16.05 11.14
C GLU A 14 5.78 -15.64 10.25
N ILE A 15 5.83 -14.40 9.74
CA ILE A 15 4.81 -13.86 8.81
C ILE A 15 4.75 -14.71 7.56
N GLN A 16 5.87 -15.00 6.93
CA GLN A 16 5.91 -15.83 5.71
C GLN A 16 5.43 -17.26 5.97
N ALA A 17 5.78 -17.85 7.10
CA ALA A 17 5.31 -19.18 7.47
C ALA A 17 3.78 -19.19 7.64
N PHE A 18 3.21 -18.18 8.29
CA PHE A 18 1.77 -18.05 8.42
C PHE A 18 1.09 -17.87 7.05
N LEU A 19 1.58 -16.94 6.21
CA LEU A 19 1.03 -16.70 4.87
C LEU A 19 1.04 -17.97 4.00
N ARG A 20 2.11 -18.76 4.04
CA ARG A 20 2.19 -20.05 3.32
C ARG A 20 1.24 -21.11 3.87
N SER A 21 0.81 -20.99 5.12
CA SER A 21 -0.12 -21.95 5.74
C SER A 21 -1.57 -21.74 5.33
N LEU A 22 -1.90 -20.55 4.78
CA LEU A 22 -3.27 -20.21 4.38
C LEU A 22 -3.69 -21.00 3.14
N ASP A 23 -4.88 -21.59 3.19
CA ASP A 23 -5.48 -22.23 2.02
C ASP A 23 -5.83 -21.13 0.99
N GLN A 24 -5.35 -21.29 -0.24
CA GLN A 24 -5.63 -20.37 -1.32
C GLN A 24 -6.93 -20.75 -2.02
N ARG A 25 -7.74 -19.74 -2.37
CA ARG A 25 -9.04 -19.94 -3.01
C ARG A 25 -8.94 -20.66 -4.37
N ASP A 26 -7.89 -20.33 -5.13
CA ASP A 26 -7.63 -20.85 -6.46
C ASP A 26 -6.12 -20.73 -6.79
N ASP A 27 -5.72 -21.23 -7.95
CA ASP A 27 -4.33 -21.19 -8.40
C ASP A 27 -3.86 -19.76 -8.70
N GLY A 28 -4.73 -18.84 -9.11
CA GLY A 28 -4.42 -17.43 -9.31
C GLY A 28 -4.03 -16.75 -8.00
N ALA A 29 -4.83 -16.96 -6.94
CA ALA A 29 -4.52 -16.44 -5.60
C ALA A 29 -3.20 -17.00 -5.05
N ARG A 30 -2.91 -18.30 -5.31
CA ARG A 30 -1.64 -18.92 -4.95
C ARG A 30 -0.47 -18.28 -5.67
N THR A 31 -0.56 -18.16 -6.99
CA THR A 31 0.47 -17.54 -7.83
C THR A 31 0.73 -16.09 -7.42
N TYR A 32 -0.33 -15.33 -7.15
CA TYR A 32 -0.23 -13.96 -6.65
C TYR A 32 0.55 -13.90 -5.33
N LEU A 33 0.18 -14.75 -4.37
CA LEU A 33 0.89 -14.79 -3.08
C LEU A 33 2.36 -15.17 -3.25
N GLU A 34 2.70 -16.14 -4.09
CA GLU A 34 4.08 -16.55 -4.33
C GLU A 34 4.92 -15.42 -4.94
N ILE A 35 4.40 -14.74 -5.95
CA ILE A 35 5.07 -13.61 -6.60
C ILE A 35 5.28 -12.45 -5.62
N HIS A 36 4.28 -12.14 -4.81
CA HIS A 36 4.26 -10.96 -3.94
C HIS A 36 4.62 -11.25 -2.47
N MET A 37 4.97 -12.49 -2.13
CA MET A 37 5.25 -12.93 -0.75
C MET A 37 6.22 -11.99 -0.04
N ARG A 38 7.34 -11.65 -0.70
CA ARG A 38 8.35 -10.79 -0.09
C ARG A 38 7.80 -9.41 0.21
N ARG A 39 7.09 -8.80 -0.73
CA ARG A 39 6.46 -7.48 -0.57
C ARG A 39 5.42 -7.51 0.55
N ILE A 40 4.50 -8.47 0.53
CA ILE A 40 3.45 -8.63 1.56
C ILE A 40 4.08 -8.81 2.95
N ALA A 41 5.06 -9.70 3.08
CA ALA A 41 5.75 -9.92 4.34
C ALA A 41 6.48 -8.65 4.82
N ARG A 42 7.16 -7.94 3.91
CA ARG A 42 7.84 -6.68 4.24
C ARG A 42 6.87 -5.60 4.71
N THR A 43 5.74 -5.44 4.02
CA THR A 43 4.66 -4.53 4.43
C THR A 43 4.19 -4.85 5.86
N LEU A 44 3.94 -6.11 6.14
CA LEU A 44 3.49 -6.54 7.46
C LEU A 44 4.55 -6.32 8.56
N THR A 45 5.85 -6.34 8.24
CA THR A 45 6.90 -6.00 9.24
C THR A 45 6.84 -4.53 9.70
N LEU A 46 6.15 -3.65 8.97
CA LEU A 46 5.93 -2.26 9.35
C LEU A 46 4.75 -2.09 10.31
N THR A 47 3.95 -3.15 10.50
CA THR A 47 2.76 -3.10 11.34
C THR A 47 3.14 -2.94 12.81
N PRO A 48 2.69 -1.85 13.47
CA PRO A 48 2.91 -1.70 14.91
C PRO A 48 2.02 -2.68 15.69
N PRO A 49 2.30 -2.90 16.99
CA PRO A 49 1.37 -3.63 17.85
C PRO A 49 0.02 -2.89 17.95
N PRO A 50 -1.08 -3.62 18.25
CA PRO A 50 -2.39 -2.99 18.48
C PRO A 50 -2.33 -1.88 19.54
N GLY A 51 -3.00 -0.77 19.26
CA GLY A 51 -3.21 0.32 20.20
C GLY A 51 -4.47 0.13 21.05
N THR A 52 -5.09 1.24 21.44
CA THR A 52 -6.23 1.23 22.40
C THR A 52 -7.52 0.68 21.80
N THR A 53 -7.78 0.86 20.52
CA THR A 53 -8.98 0.33 19.87
C THR A 53 -8.84 -1.18 19.59
N GLY A 54 -7.62 -1.65 19.37
CA GLY A 54 -7.32 -3.01 18.92
C GLY A 54 -7.88 -3.31 17.54
N ARG A 55 -8.14 -2.29 16.71
CA ARG A 55 -8.81 -2.41 15.41
C ARG A 55 -7.88 -2.02 14.27
N ALA A 56 -7.94 -2.79 13.18
CA ALA A 56 -7.23 -2.49 11.94
C ALA A 56 -8.20 -2.49 10.75
N LEU A 57 -7.91 -1.65 9.76
CA LEU A 57 -8.60 -1.59 8.48
C LEU A 57 -7.61 -1.91 7.35
N GLU A 58 -7.96 -2.85 6.47
CA GLU A 58 -7.24 -3.10 5.22
C GLU A 58 -8.07 -2.62 4.04
N LEU A 59 -7.58 -1.60 3.34
CA LEU A 59 -8.17 -1.13 2.08
C LEU A 59 -7.68 -2.02 0.92
N GLY A 60 -8.56 -2.35 -0.03
CA GLY A 60 -8.23 -3.27 -1.12
C GLY A 60 -8.03 -4.72 -0.65
N THR A 61 -8.85 -5.21 0.27
CA THR A 61 -8.66 -6.48 0.98
C THR A 61 -8.69 -7.71 0.08
N TYR A 62 -7.54 -8.35 -0.11
CA TYR A 62 -7.38 -9.63 -0.82
C TYR A 62 -7.29 -10.86 0.09
N MET A 63 -7.45 -10.69 1.42
CA MET A 63 -7.42 -11.76 2.42
C MET A 63 -6.05 -12.42 2.64
N HIS A 64 -4.96 -11.73 2.31
CA HIS A 64 -3.60 -12.17 2.65
C HIS A 64 -3.07 -11.49 3.93
N MET A 65 -3.27 -10.16 4.06
CA MET A 65 -2.74 -9.39 5.19
C MET A 65 -3.69 -9.39 6.40
N ALA A 66 -5.01 -9.22 6.18
CA ALA A 66 -5.99 -9.19 7.26
C ALA A 66 -5.90 -10.37 8.24
N PRO A 67 -5.77 -11.65 7.80
CA PRO A 67 -5.59 -12.77 8.72
C PRO A 67 -4.33 -12.64 9.58
N THR A 68 -3.23 -12.14 8.99
CA THR A 68 -1.95 -11.97 9.70
C THR A 68 -2.06 -10.90 10.78
N LEU A 69 -2.80 -9.81 10.54
CA LEU A 69 -3.03 -8.77 11.54
C LEU A 69 -3.71 -9.33 12.79
N GLN A 70 -4.67 -10.21 12.64
CA GLN A 70 -5.35 -10.82 13.80
C GLN A 70 -4.54 -11.98 14.40
N CYS A 71 -4.13 -12.94 13.59
CA CYS A 71 -3.56 -14.19 14.08
C CYS A 71 -2.11 -14.07 14.56
N VAL A 72 -1.33 -13.15 13.96
CA VAL A 72 0.10 -12.97 14.26
C VAL A 72 0.35 -11.70 15.08
N PHE A 73 -0.31 -10.60 14.75
CA PHE A 73 -0.09 -9.31 15.44
C PHE A 73 -1.04 -9.09 16.62
N GLY A 74 -2.16 -9.83 16.72
CA GLY A 74 -3.07 -9.77 17.85
C GLY A 74 -4.09 -8.63 17.80
N TYR A 75 -4.37 -8.05 16.62
CA TYR A 75 -5.49 -7.13 16.48
C TYR A 75 -6.80 -7.82 16.82
N ARG A 76 -7.62 -7.20 17.68
CA ARG A 76 -8.86 -7.77 18.17
C ARG A 76 -9.93 -7.85 17.06
N GLU A 77 -9.98 -6.84 16.20
CA GLU A 77 -10.89 -6.76 15.07
C GLU A 77 -10.12 -6.26 13.83
N VAL A 78 -10.31 -6.95 12.73
CA VAL A 78 -9.82 -6.50 11.42
C VAL A 78 -11.01 -6.34 10.49
N ARG A 79 -11.16 -5.15 9.93
CA ARG A 79 -12.14 -4.85 8.87
C ARG A 79 -11.42 -4.83 7.54
N GLY A 80 -12.07 -5.38 6.53
CA GLY A 80 -11.66 -5.18 5.14
C GLY A 80 -12.51 -4.10 4.47
N ALA A 81 -11.98 -3.49 3.44
CA ALA A 81 -12.72 -2.63 2.53
C ALA A 81 -12.39 -2.98 1.08
N TYR A 82 -13.37 -2.86 0.20
CA TYR A 82 -13.20 -3.11 -1.22
C TYR A 82 -14.11 -2.21 -2.05
N PHE A 83 -13.75 -1.99 -3.33
CA PHE A 83 -14.58 -1.20 -4.23
C PHE A 83 -15.95 -1.87 -4.46
N GLY A 84 -17.02 -1.08 -4.39
CA GLY A 84 -18.37 -1.53 -4.63
C GLY A 84 -19.44 -0.58 -4.09
N PRO A 85 -20.72 -0.98 -4.12
CA PRO A 85 -21.83 -0.12 -3.68
C PRO A 85 -21.76 0.21 -2.19
N LEU A 86 -21.76 1.51 -1.86
CA LEU A 86 -21.74 2.01 -0.48
C LEU A 86 -22.82 1.35 0.38
N GLY A 87 -22.44 0.87 1.56
CA GLY A 87 -23.32 0.26 2.56
C GLY A 87 -23.55 -1.24 2.37
N LYS A 88 -23.03 -1.85 1.29
CA LYS A 88 -22.98 -3.30 1.18
C LYS A 88 -21.83 -3.86 2.00
N VAL A 89 -22.07 -4.96 2.72
CA VAL A 89 -21.08 -5.65 3.54
C VAL A 89 -21.02 -7.12 3.13
N GLU A 90 -19.82 -7.62 2.91
CA GLU A 90 -19.55 -9.03 2.64
C GLU A 90 -18.86 -9.67 3.84
N SER A 91 -19.04 -10.97 4.05
CA SER A 91 -18.26 -11.74 5.02
C SER A 91 -17.28 -12.64 4.28
N LYS A 92 -16.01 -12.51 4.58
CA LYS A 92 -14.94 -13.34 4.00
C LYS A 92 -14.22 -14.11 5.10
N ALA A 93 -13.85 -15.37 4.80
CA ALA A 93 -13.14 -16.24 5.73
C ALA A 93 -11.91 -16.85 5.06
N VAL A 94 -10.93 -17.21 5.87
CA VAL A 94 -9.70 -17.88 5.45
C VAL A 94 -9.51 -19.15 6.29
N THR A 95 -9.05 -20.20 5.65
CA THR A 95 -8.82 -21.50 6.27
C THR A 95 -7.35 -21.91 6.25
N VAL A 96 -6.98 -22.81 7.15
CA VAL A 96 -5.72 -23.55 7.15
C VAL A 96 -6.06 -25.02 7.23
N LYS A 97 -5.68 -25.80 6.23
CA LYS A 97 -6.02 -27.25 6.11
C LYS A 97 -7.53 -27.49 6.26
N GLY A 98 -8.35 -26.64 5.62
CA GLY A 98 -9.81 -26.72 5.64
C GLY A 98 -10.48 -26.24 6.92
N ARG A 99 -9.74 -25.82 7.95
CA ARG A 99 -10.28 -25.27 9.19
C ARG A 99 -10.25 -23.73 9.16
N GLU A 100 -11.38 -23.09 9.42
CA GLU A 100 -11.45 -21.63 9.52
C GLU A 100 -10.55 -21.12 10.65
N VAL A 101 -9.66 -20.16 10.31
CA VAL A 101 -8.74 -19.52 11.25
C VAL A 101 -8.99 -18.02 11.38
N PHE A 102 -9.66 -17.43 10.38
CA PHE A 102 -9.96 -16.01 10.36
C PHE A 102 -11.26 -15.74 9.61
N ARG A 103 -12.01 -14.75 10.08
CA ARG A 103 -13.19 -14.19 9.40
C ARG A 103 -13.27 -12.70 9.66
N CYS A 104 -13.56 -11.92 8.61
CA CYS A 104 -13.86 -10.51 8.75
C CYS A 104 -15.05 -10.09 7.89
N PHE A 105 -15.55 -8.89 8.19
CA PHE A 105 -16.46 -8.17 7.31
C PHE A 105 -15.66 -7.27 6.38
N VAL A 106 -16.10 -7.20 5.12
CA VAL A 106 -15.54 -6.34 4.08
C VAL A 106 -16.63 -5.35 3.68
N ASP A 107 -16.42 -4.08 3.98
CA ASP A 107 -17.33 -3.00 3.62
C ASP A 107 -17.05 -2.56 2.18
N LEU A 108 -18.11 -2.39 1.38
CA LEU A 108 -17.98 -1.93 0.01
C LEU A 108 -18.25 -0.42 -0.07
N PHE A 109 -17.34 0.30 -0.70
CA PHE A 109 -17.46 1.74 -0.99
C PHE A 109 -16.40 2.20 -1.99
N ASP A 110 -16.60 3.37 -2.59
CA ASP A 110 -15.60 4.04 -3.42
C ASP A 110 -14.70 4.91 -2.51
N ALA A 111 -13.46 4.50 -2.34
CA ALA A 111 -12.53 5.16 -1.43
C ALA A 111 -12.11 6.59 -1.86
N GLU A 112 -12.39 6.98 -3.11
CA GLU A 112 -12.14 8.34 -3.62
C GLU A 112 -13.34 9.28 -3.47
N ARG A 113 -14.55 8.75 -3.26
CA ARG A 113 -15.80 9.53 -3.35
C ARG A 113 -16.68 9.40 -2.13
N ASP A 114 -16.73 8.20 -1.56
CA ASP A 114 -17.60 7.94 -0.43
C ASP A 114 -16.89 8.26 0.88
N ARG A 115 -17.63 8.89 1.81
CA ARG A 115 -17.14 8.92 3.18
C ARG A 115 -17.02 7.49 3.69
N PHE A 116 -15.84 7.14 4.23
CA PHE A 116 -15.65 5.80 4.79
C PHE A 116 -16.72 5.51 5.85
N PRO A 117 -17.36 4.34 5.81
CA PRO A 117 -18.49 4.01 6.69
C PRO A 117 -18.05 3.67 8.12
N TYR A 118 -17.13 4.45 8.64
CA TYR A 118 -16.54 4.29 9.98
C TYR A 118 -16.53 5.62 10.70
N ASP A 119 -16.67 5.55 12.04
CA ASP A 119 -16.54 6.71 12.91
C ASP A 119 -15.10 7.26 12.90
N ASP A 120 -14.98 8.52 13.28
CA ASP A 120 -13.68 9.15 13.49
C ASP A 120 -12.92 8.41 14.60
N GLU A 121 -11.60 8.33 14.45
CA GLU A 121 -10.70 7.75 15.45
C GLU A 121 -11.03 6.31 15.87
N SER A 122 -11.52 5.49 14.95
CA SER A 122 -11.99 4.12 15.22
C SER A 122 -10.97 3.02 14.98
N PHE A 123 -9.81 3.31 14.37
CA PHE A 123 -8.76 2.32 14.07
C PHE A 123 -7.39 2.72 14.60
N ASP A 124 -6.59 1.75 15.03
CA ASP A 124 -5.18 1.95 15.38
C ASP A 124 -4.26 1.81 14.17
N LEU A 125 -4.72 1.10 13.13
CA LEU A 125 -3.97 0.84 11.90
C LEU A 125 -4.89 0.92 10.69
N VAL A 126 -4.40 1.56 9.62
CA VAL A 126 -4.95 1.44 8.27
C VAL A 126 -3.85 0.97 7.32
N LEU A 127 -4.10 -0.11 6.59
CA LEU A 127 -3.26 -0.58 5.49
C LEU A 127 -3.85 -0.10 4.16
N CYS A 128 -3.03 0.54 3.33
CA CYS A 128 -3.35 0.94 1.96
C CYS A 128 -2.20 0.49 1.05
N CYS A 129 -2.33 -0.71 0.48
CA CYS A 129 -1.24 -1.37 -0.21
C CYS A 129 -1.59 -1.60 -1.67
N GLU A 130 -0.76 -1.07 -2.59
CA GLU A 130 -0.98 -1.16 -4.05
C GLU A 130 -2.39 -0.69 -4.43
N MET A 131 -2.73 0.50 -3.96
CA MET A 131 -4.04 1.09 -4.19
C MET A 131 -3.95 2.57 -4.59
N PHE A 132 -2.99 3.30 -4.03
CA PHE A 132 -2.86 4.75 -4.22
C PHE A 132 -2.61 5.15 -5.69
N GLU A 133 -1.90 4.31 -6.44
CA GLU A 133 -1.62 4.46 -7.87
C GLU A 133 -2.84 4.28 -8.78
N HIS A 134 -3.93 3.71 -8.26
CA HIS A 134 -5.17 3.48 -8.99
C HIS A 134 -6.19 4.63 -8.84
N MET A 135 -5.91 5.61 -8.00
CA MET A 135 -6.82 6.73 -7.76
C MET A 135 -6.98 7.58 -9.02
N LEU A 136 -8.23 7.72 -9.48
CA LEU A 136 -8.57 8.37 -10.75
C LEU A 136 -8.82 9.87 -10.62
N HIS A 137 -9.30 10.32 -9.45
CA HIS A 137 -9.86 11.65 -9.31
C HIS A 137 -9.23 12.46 -8.18
N ASP A 138 -9.17 11.91 -6.96
CA ASP A 138 -8.77 12.65 -5.77
C ASP A 138 -8.03 11.75 -4.77
N PRO A 139 -6.75 11.42 -5.01
CA PRO A 139 -5.97 10.61 -4.10
C PRO A 139 -5.83 11.22 -2.70
N MET A 140 -5.91 12.56 -2.57
CA MET A 140 -5.87 13.21 -1.27
C MET A 140 -7.14 12.97 -0.45
N TYR A 141 -8.30 12.73 -1.09
CA TYR A 141 -9.51 12.34 -0.36
C TYR A 141 -9.30 11.04 0.40
N LEU A 142 -8.73 10.03 -0.27
CA LEU A 142 -8.37 8.75 0.34
C LEU A 142 -7.49 8.95 1.59
N LEU A 143 -6.39 9.71 1.47
CA LEU A 143 -5.47 9.94 2.58
C LEU A 143 -6.12 10.71 3.75
N VAL A 144 -6.97 11.69 3.46
CA VAL A 144 -7.69 12.47 4.49
C VAL A 144 -8.72 11.60 5.21
N GLU A 145 -9.45 10.74 4.51
CA GLU A 145 -10.37 9.79 5.14
C GLU A 145 -9.63 8.75 6.00
N MET A 146 -8.47 8.24 5.53
CA MET A 146 -7.60 7.39 6.35
C MET A 146 -7.17 8.11 7.63
N ASN A 147 -6.78 9.39 7.53
CA ASN A 147 -6.43 10.20 8.70
C ASN A 147 -7.63 10.36 9.64
N ARG A 148 -8.82 10.61 9.11
CA ARG A 148 -10.04 10.78 9.92
C ARG A 148 -10.36 9.53 10.75
N VAL A 149 -10.33 8.36 10.13
CA VAL A 149 -10.72 7.10 10.80
C VAL A 149 -9.65 6.54 11.74
N LEU A 150 -8.39 6.97 11.61
CA LEU A 150 -7.33 6.60 12.53
C LEU A 150 -7.46 7.34 13.86
N SER A 151 -7.22 6.63 14.96
CA SER A 151 -7.04 7.21 16.30
C SER A 151 -5.82 8.12 16.35
N ASP A 152 -5.76 9.01 17.35
CA ASP A 152 -4.56 9.83 17.58
C ASP A 152 -3.35 8.92 17.85
N GLY A 153 -2.25 9.14 17.16
CA GLY A 153 -1.08 8.25 17.17
C GLY A 153 -1.27 6.94 16.40
N GLY A 154 -2.43 6.70 15.80
CA GLY A 154 -2.68 5.55 14.94
C GLY A 154 -1.81 5.55 13.69
N ALA A 155 -1.50 4.37 13.18
CA ALA A 155 -0.55 4.18 12.08
C ALA A 155 -1.24 3.97 10.73
N MET A 156 -0.63 4.52 9.69
CA MET A 156 -0.88 4.18 8.30
C MET A 156 0.35 3.44 7.74
N VAL A 157 0.12 2.30 7.08
CA VAL A 157 1.14 1.66 6.23
C VAL A 157 0.64 1.74 4.79
N LEU A 158 1.43 2.38 3.94
CA LEU A 158 1.12 2.55 2.53
C LEU A 158 2.27 2.01 1.67
N THR A 159 1.92 1.24 0.64
CA THR A 159 2.88 0.78 -0.37
C THR A 159 2.37 1.09 -1.77
N THR A 160 3.29 1.42 -2.67
CA THR A 160 2.98 1.75 -4.07
C THR A 160 4.23 1.57 -4.94
N PRO A 161 4.11 1.29 -6.24
CA PRO A 161 5.23 1.28 -7.17
C PRO A 161 5.94 2.64 -7.24
N ASN A 162 7.24 2.59 -7.54
CA ASN A 162 8.10 3.76 -7.65
C ASN A 162 8.44 4.08 -9.10
N VAL A 163 7.84 5.11 -9.66
CA VAL A 163 8.14 5.58 -11.03
C VAL A 163 9.59 6.03 -11.21
N ALA A 164 10.26 6.46 -10.12
CA ALA A 164 11.66 6.88 -10.12
C ALA A 164 12.66 5.75 -9.82
N SER A 165 12.22 4.49 -9.91
CA SER A 165 13.07 3.30 -9.71
C SER A 165 14.22 3.23 -10.72
N TYR A 166 15.23 2.40 -10.43
CA TYR A 166 16.28 2.13 -11.42
C TYR A 166 15.69 1.65 -12.74
N THR A 167 14.70 0.75 -12.69
CA THR A 167 14.00 0.26 -13.88
C THR A 167 13.25 1.40 -14.61
N GLY A 168 12.55 2.28 -13.89
CA GLY A 168 11.86 3.43 -14.49
C GLY A 168 12.81 4.40 -15.18
N VAL A 169 13.93 4.72 -14.52
CA VAL A 169 14.98 5.59 -15.08
C VAL A 169 15.64 4.96 -16.31
N ALA A 170 15.96 3.65 -16.26
CA ALA A 170 16.51 2.92 -17.40
C ALA A 170 15.60 3.02 -18.62
N ARG A 171 14.31 2.77 -18.44
CA ARG A 171 13.32 2.87 -19.52
C ARG A 171 13.31 4.24 -20.20
N VAL A 172 13.39 5.32 -19.44
CA VAL A 172 13.43 6.69 -19.99
C VAL A 172 14.74 6.94 -20.73
N LEU A 173 15.88 6.59 -20.15
CA LEU A 173 17.20 6.82 -20.74
C LEU A 173 17.44 6.00 -22.02
N GLU A 174 16.93 4.78 -22.06
CA GLU A 174 16.98 3.92 -23.24
C GLU A 174 15.89 4.21 -24.26
N GLN A 175 14.95 5.11 -23.94
CA GLN A 175 13.77 5.44 -24.76
C GLN A 175 12.93 4.20 -25.13
N SER A 176 12.96 3.18 -24.28
CA SER A 176 12.36 1.89 -24.58
C SER A 176 10.90 1.81 -24.15
N ALA A 177 10.50 2.54 -23.08
CA ALA A 177 9.13 2.51 -22.56
C ALA A 177 8.82 3.67 -21.61
N ASN A 178 7.55 3.79 -21.24
CA ASN A 178 7.06 4.65 -20.16
C ASN A 178 7.76 4.27 -18.84
N PRO A 179 8.18 5.27 -17.99
CA PRO A 179 8.85 5.00 -16.72
C PRO A 179 7.98 4.24 -15.70
N GLN A 180 6.65 4.35 -15.79
CA GLN A 180 5.77 3.60 -14.92
C GLN A 180 5.99 2.09 -15.07
N LEU A 181 6.07 1.38 -13.96
CA LEU A 181 6.32 -0.07 -13.94
C LEU A 181 5.16 -0.84 -14.58
N TYR A 182 3.93 -0.39 -14.36
CA TYR A 182 2.69 -1.02 -14.81
C TYR A 182 1.88 -0.07 -15.73
N SER A 183 2.50 0.35 -16.83
CA SER A 183 1.92 1.34 -17.77
C SER A 183 0.98 0.72 -18.82
N LYS A 184 0.76 -0.59 -18.80
CA LYS A 184 -0.06 -1.26 -19.80
C LYS A 184 -1.53 -1.27 -19.40
N TYR A 185 -2.39 -0.98 -20.34
CA TYR A 185 -3.83 -1.22 -20.19
C TYR A 185 -4.15 -2.73 -20.23
N PRO A 186 -5.25 -3.18 -19.59
CA PRO A 186 -5.79 -4.50 -19.81
C PRO A 186 -6.04 -4.79 -21.31
N ASP A 187 -6.05 -6.05 -21.71
CA ASP A 187 -6.35 -6.41 -23.10
C ASP A 187 -7.81 -6.00 -23.44
N PRO A 188 -8.04 -5.05 -24.36
CA PRO A 188 -9.38 -4.56 -24.67
C PRO A 188 -10.27 -5.61 -25.35
N ARG A 189 -9.71 -6.77 -25.72
CA ARG A 189 -10.45 -7.92 -26.29
C ARG A 189 -10.90 -8.91 -25.22
N GLY A 190 -10.40 -8.75 -23.97
CA GLY A 190 -10.81 -9.55 -22.82
C GLY A 190 -12.12 -9.06 -22.20
N GLU A 191 -12.60 -9.79 -21.21
CA GLU A 191 -13.70 -9.30 -20.38
C GLU A 191 -13.20 -8.13 -19.52
N PHE A 192 -13.93 -7.02 -19.57
CA PHE A 192 -13.62 -5.86 -18.74
C PHE A 192 -14.06 -6.11 -17.29
N SER A 193 -13.14 -5.98 -16.37
CA SER A 193 -13.44 -5.99 -14.94
C SER A 193 -13.41 -4.55 -14.39
N GLU A 194 -14.52 -4.10 -13.81
CA GLU A 194 -14.59 -2.78 -13.16
C GLU A 194 -13.62 -2.63 -11.97
N THR A 195 -13.09 -3.75 -11.48
CA THR A 195 -12.13 -3.78 -10.38
C THR A 195 -10.67 -3.85 -10.84
N GLU A 196 -10.41 -4.09 -12.14
CA GLU A 196 -9.07 -4.07 -12.73
C GLU A 196 -8.72 -2.69 -13.29
N ILE A 197 -8.70 -1.68 -12.42
CA ILE A 197 -8.33 -0.32 -12.80
C ILE A 197 -6.81 -0.31 -13.07
N PRO A 198 -6.35 0.21 -14.25
CA PRO A 198 -4.93 0.35 -14.51
C PRO A 198 -4.28 1.37 -13.57
N HIS A 199 -2.95 1.34 -13.46
CA HIS A 199 -2.23 2.40 -12.75
C HIS A 199 -2.43 3.73 -13.48
N VAL A 200 -3.06 4.66 -12.80
CA VAL A 200 -3.31 6.03 -13.31
C VAL A 200 -2.04 6.86 -13.17
N ARG A 201 -1.43 6.79 -11.98
CA ARG A 201 -0.21 7.52 -11.68
C ARG A 201 0.64 6.75 -10.68
N GLU A 202 1.85 6.40 -11.06
CA GLU A 202 2.86 5.96 -10.10
C GLU A 202 3.61 7.17 -9.56
N TYR A 203 3.96 7.13 -8.28
CA TYR A 203 4.55 8.26 -7.54
C TYR A 203 6.04 8.05 -7.32
N THR A 204 6.78 9.15 -7.23
CA THR A 204 8.10 9.11 -6.62
C THR A 204 7.95 8.99 -5.09
N PRO A 205 8.95 8.45 -4.36
CA PRO A 205 8.89 8.42 -2.90
C PRO A 205 8.75 9.80 -2.27
N GLN A 206 9.33 10.84 -2.87
CA GLN A 206 9.23 12.22 -2.39
C GLN A 206 7.82 12.77 -2.53
N GLU A 207 7.17 12.56 -3.69
CA GLU A 207 5.77 12.95 -3.91
C GLU A 207 4.85 12.23 -2.92
N LEU A 208 5.07 10.92 -2.69
CA LEU A 208 4.30 10.16 -1.70
C LEU A 208 4.47 10.73 -0.28
N GLY A 209 5.71 11.00 0.13
CA GLY A 209 6.00 11.58 1.46
C GLY A 209 5.35 12.95 1.64
N GLU A 210 5.34 13.78 0.59
CA GLU A 210 4.67 15.09 0.60
C GLU A 210 3.14 14.93 0.70
N ALA A 211 2.53 14.07 -0.12
CA ALA A 211 1.08 13.82 -0.05
C ALA A 211 0.64 13.33 1.34
N VAL A 212 1.37 12.39 1.91
CA VAL A 212 1.14 11.84 3.26
C VAL A 212 1.25 12.94 4.32
N THR A 213 2.28 13.78 4.24
CA THR A 213 2.47 14.92 5.16
C THR A 213 1.34 15.94 5.00
N CYS A 214 0.94 16.26 3.78
CA CYS A 214 -0.18 17.17 3.48
C CYS A 214 -1.52 16.64 4.01
N ALA A 215 -1.67 15.32 4.15
CA ALA A 215 -2.85 14.70 4.75
C ALA A 215 -2.83 14.68 6.30
N GLY A 216 -1.84 15.32 6.94
CA GLY A 216 -1.77 15.45 8.39
C GLY A 216 -1.08 14.29 9.11
N PHE A 217 -0.25 13.53 8.39
CA PHE A 217 0.57 12.48 8.97
C PHE A 217 2.01 12.94 9.22
N GLU A 218 2.65 12.32 10.20
CA GLU A 218 4.09 12.35 10.39
C GLU A 218 4.71 11.07 9.83
N VAL A 219 5.62 11.21 8.88
CA VAL A 219 6.30 10.07 8.25
C VAL A 219 7.37 9.54 9.20
N GLU A 220 7.22 8.29 9.65
CA GLU A 220 8.19 7.60 10.52
C GLU A 220 9.20 6.78 9.73
N ALA A 221 8.76 6.19 8.60
CA ALA A 221 9.63 5.48 7.68
C ALA A 221 9.18 5.73 6.23
N LEU A 222 10.15 6.01 5.37
CA LEU A 222 9.98 6.11 3.91
C LEU A 222 11.23 5.54 3.24
N PHE A 223 11.08 4.45 2.54
CA PHE A 223 12.20 3.76 1.90
C PHE A 223 11.72 2.96 0.69
N THR A 224 12.67 2.45 -0.09
CA THR A 224 12.37 1.61 -1.23
C THR A 224 13.13 0.29 -1.19
N GLU A 225 12.56 -0.75 -1.80
CA GLU A 225 13.24 -2.02 -2.00
C GLU A 225 13.17 -2.45 -3.47
N ILE A 226 14.22 -3.15 -3.91
CA ILE A 226 14.27 -3.80 -5.22
C ILE A 226 13.39 -5.04 -5.18
N ILE A 227 12.46 -5.15 -6.12
CA ILE A 227 11.63 -6.34 -6.27
C ILE A 227 12.43 -7.42 -7.01
N PRO A 228 12.53 -8.66 -6.47
CA PRO A 228 13.16 -9.77 -7.18
C PRO A 228 12.48 -10.03 -8.52
N GLY A 229 13.28 -10.20 -9.57
CA GLY A 229 12.79 -10.40 -10.93
C GLY A 229 12.77 -9.14 -11.79
N TYR A 230 12.80 -7.94 -11.20
CA TYR A 230 13.20 -6.75 -11.92
C TYR A 230 14.72 -6.74 -12.06
N ASN A 231 15.20 -6.51 -13.28
CA ASN A 231 16.63 -6.32 -13.48
C ASN A 231 17.02 -5.02 -12.78
N CYS A 232 17.80 -5.14 -11.71
CA CYS A 232 18.43 -3.97 -11.11
C CYS A 232 19.43 -3.44 -12.13
N ASP A 233 19.08 -2.32 -12.79
CA ASP A 233 19.94 -1.68 -13.77
C ASP A 233 21.11 -0.98 -13.07
N LEU A 234 22.10 -1.77 -12.64
CA LEU A 234 23.29 -1.29 -11.92
C LEU A 234 24.01 -0.16 -12.68
N TRP A 235 23.95 -0.18 -14.01
CA TRP A 235 24.50 0.89 -14.83
C TRP A 235 23.79 2.24 -14.57
N VAL A 236 22.50 2.22 -14.26
CA VAL A 236 21.73 3.45 -13.89
C VAL A 236 22.27 4.01 -12.60
N LYS A 237 22.55 3.17 -11.61
CA LYS A 237 23.20 3.62 -10.36
C LYS A 237 24.51 4.32 -10.64
N ASP A 238 25.40 3.67 -11.38
CA ASP A 238 26.70 4.24 -11.77
C ASP A 238 26.54 5.55 -12.55
N PHE A 239 25.57 5.61 -13.47
CA PHE A 239 25.27 6.82 -14.24
C PHE A 239 24.82 7.97 -13.34
N LEU A 240 23.89 7.71 -12.41
CA LEU A 240 23.39 8.71 -11.47
C LEU A 240 24.51 9.25 -10.59
N GLU A 241 25.32 8.37 -9.99
CA GLU A 241 26.42 8.72 -9.10
C GLU A 241 27.51 9.54 -9.82
N ARG A 242 27.91 9.14 -11.02
CA ARG A 242 28.90 9.88 -11.85
C ARG A 242 28.41 11.26 -12.23
N ASN A 243 27.11 11.43 -12.42
CA ASN A 243 26.52 12.71 -12.78
C ASN A 243 26.00 13.52 -11.57
N LYS A 244 26.34 13.08 -10.33
CA LYS A 244 25.95 13.74 -9.06
C LYS A 244 24.45 13.78 -8.82
N TYR A 245 23.69 12.84 -9.37
CA TYR A 245 22.29 12.61 -9.04
C TYR A 245 22.16 11.61 -7.88
N SER A 246 21.08 11.73 -7.11
CA SER A 246 20.81 10.80 -6.02
C SER A 246 20.50 9.39 -6.55
N ALA A 247 21.22 8.40 -6.03
CA ALA A 247 20.94 6.98 -6.23
C ALA A 247 20.05 6.38 -5.11
N ALA A 248 19.68 7.18 -4.12
CA ALA A 248 18.79 6.75 -3.05
C ALA A 248 17.32 6.71 -3.49
N LEU A 249 16.51 5.91 -2.81
CA LEU A 249 15.08 5.73 -3.09
C LEU A 249 14.79 5.28 -4.54
N ARG A 250 15.58 4.33 -5.05
CA ARG A 250 15.49 3.85 -6.45
C ARG A 250 15.04 2.38 -6.57
N GLY A 251 14.61 1.74 -5.49
CA GLY A 251 13.94 0.45 -5.58
C GLY A 251 12.58 0.58 -6.26
N GLU A 252 12.06 -0.50 -6.82
CA GLU A 252 10.78 -0.54 -7.54
C GLU A 252 9.58 -0.38 -6.63
N GLN A 253 9.72 -0.75 -5.35
CA GLN A 253 8.65 -0.69 -4.37
C GLN A 253 8.93 0.36 -3.31
N THR A 254 7.99 1.28 -3.13
CA THR A 254 7.99 2.27 -2.04
C THR A 254 7.19 1.75 -0.86
N TYR A 255 7.74 1.95 0.34
CA TYR A 255 7.10 1.66 1.63
C TYR A 255 7.05 2.93 2.46
N CYS A 256 5.89 3.22 3.03
CA CYS A 256 5.67 4.35 3.93
C CYS A 256 4.96 3.87 5.19
N LEU A 257 5.55 4.15 6.35
CA LEU A 257 4.90 4.09 7.67
C LEU A 257 4.75 5.51 8.17
N ALA A 258 3.53 5.90 8.51
CA ALA A 258 3.26 7.24 9.01
C ALA A 258 2.25 7.20 10.17
N ARG A 259 2.27 8.23 11.01
CA ARG A 259 1.39 8.36 12.18
C ARG A 259 0.48 9.57 12.05
N LYS A 260 -0.80 9.39 12.41
CA LYS A 260 -1.68 10.51 12.65
C LYS A 260 -1.19 11.34 13.82
N ARG A 261 -1.14 12.65 13.65
CA ARG A 261 -0.81 13.60 14.72
C ARG A 261 -1.98 14.55 14.95
N ARG A 262 -2.48 14.56 16.17
CA ARG A 262 -3.57 15.48 16.56
C ARG A 262 -3.16 16.93 16.31
N GLY A 263 -4.05 17.67 15.62
CA GLY A 263 -3.82 19.08 15.31
C GLY A 263 -2.83 19.33 14.18
N ALA A 264 -2.35 18.31 13.48
CA ALA A 264 -1.58 18.50 12.27
C ALA A 264 -2.40 19.26 11.20
N LYS A 265 -1.75 20.20 10.51
CA LYS A 265 -2.39 20.95 9.43
C LYS A 265 -2.60 20.03 8.22
N ILE A 266 -3.82 19.96 7.74
CA ILE A 266 -4.14 19.27 6.49
C ILE A 266 -4.12 20.29 5.35
N THR A 267 -3.28 20.05 4.34
CA THR A 267 -3.25 20.77 3.08
C THR A 267 -3.85 19.86 2.01
N ARG A 268 -5.12 20.04 1.72
CA ARG A 268 -5.91 19.13 0.88
C ARG A 268 -5.38 19.00 -0.55
N TYR A 269 -4.78 20.05 -1.09
CA TYR A 269 -4.40 20.14 -2.49
C TYR A 269 -2.94 20.57 -2.62
N PRO A 270 -1.96 19.65 -2.50
CA PRO A 270 -0.55 19.97 -2.74
C PRO A 270 -0.30 20.31 -4.21
N HIS A 271 0.54 21.31 -4.47
CA HIS A 271 0.80 21.86 -5.80
C HIS A 271 1.30 20.83 -6.83
N PHE A 272 2.05 19.81 -6.40
CA PHE A 272 2.58 18.82 -7.32
C PHE A 272 1.50 17.88 -7.87
N LEU A 273 0.33 17.83 -7.24
CA LEU A 273 -0.70 16.81 -7.50
C LEU A 273 -1.94 17.35 -8.21
N TYR A 274 -2.27 18.63 -8.00
CA TYR A 274 -3.47 19.25 -8.59
C TYR A 274 -3.12 20.52 -9.34
N GLU A 275 -3.81 20.75 -10.49
CA GLU A 275 -3.69 21.98 -11.24
C GLU A 275 -4.44 23.13 -10.53
N GLY A 276 -3.88 24.33 -10.56
CA GLY A 276 -4.51 25.56 -10.06
C GLY A 276 -4.56 25.70 -8.53
N CYS A 277 -3.81 24.89 -7.82
CA CYS A 277 -3.73 24.94 -6.36
C CYS A 277 -2.48 25.66 -5.86
#